data_5762fac53069f6c04485f101422d8f43
#
_entry.id   5762fac53069f6c04485f101422d8f43
#
_cell.length_a   1.000
_cell.length_b   1.000
_cell.length_c   1.000
_cell.angle_alpha   90.00
_cell.angle_beta   90.00
_cell.angle_gamma   90.00
#
_symmetry.space_group_name_H-M   'P 1'
#
loop_
_entity.id
_entity.type
_entity.pdbx_description
1 polymer ?
#
loop_
_entity_poly.entity_id
_entity_poly.type
_entity_poly.pdbx_seq_one_letter_code
_entity_poly.pdbx_strand_id
1 'polypeptide(L)'
;MRKFWVKNALSGLLVSLSWASLAQSSTLEPELLALTESVLVSRIERDITTLAGFGTRHTLSDTQSSERGIGAARRWIEAEFRRISLACGGCLEIQVKGASISGESRIPEATDVVNVIAILRGETD
;
A
#
# COMPACT_ATOMS: atom_id res chain seq x y z
N MET A 1 -84.71 25.77 -30.84
CA MET A 1 -83.57 24.91 -31.09
C MET A 1 -82.35 25.59 -30.54
N ARG A 2 -81.86 25.18 -29.37
CA ARG A 2 -80.66 25.75 -28.73
C ARG A 2 -79.58 24.67 -28.67
N LYS A 3 -78.50 24.86 -29.40
CA LYS A 3 -77.33 23.96 -29.37
C LYS A 3 -76.44 24.34 -28.20
N PHE A 4 -76.29 23.44 -27.24
CA PHE A 4 -75.31 23.54 -26.14
C PHE A 4 -73.94 23.08 -26.63
N TRP A 5 -72.96 23.95 -26.56
CA TRP A 5 -71.56 23.65 -26.79
C TRP A 5 -70.93 23.26 -25.46
N VAL A 6 -70.45 22.02 -25.35
CA VAL A 6 -69.69 21.54 -24.20
C VAL A 6 -68.20 21.75 -24.57
N LYS A 7 -67.54 22.62 -23.83
CA LYS A 7 -66.08 22.81 -23.91
C LYS A 7 -65.39 21.77 -22.99
N ASN A 8 -64.71 20.83 -23.60
CA ASN A 8 -63.84 19.90 -22.86
C ASN A 8 -62.56 20.62 -22.48
N ALA A 9 -62.36 20.90 -21.19
CA ALA A 9 -61.09 21.34 -20.62
C ALA A 9 -60.25 20.09 -20.32
N LEU A 10 -59.24 19.81 -21.16
CA LEU A 10 -58.18 18.86 -20.82
C LEU A 10 -57.25 19.49 -19.80
N SER A 11 -57.37 19.09 -18.54
CA SER A 11 -56.37 19.39 -17.51
C SER A 11 -55.21 18.42 -17.70
N GLY A 12 -54.08 18.96 -18.26
CA GLY A 12 -52.80 18.24 -18.30
C GLY A 12 -52.17 18.16 -16.94
N LEU A 13 -52.09 16.99 -16.37
CA LEU A 13 -51.36 16.72 -15.13
C LEU A 13 -49.87 16.54 -15.47
N LEU A 14 -49.08 17.58 -15.24
CA LEU A 14 -47.62 17.50 -15.34
C LEU A 14 -47.07 16.72 -14.13
N VAL A 15 -46.74 15.45 -14.32
CA VAL A 15 -45.99 14.66 -13.35
C VAL A 15 -44.50 15.02 -13.49
N SER A 16 -44.01 15.85 -12.60
CA SER A 16 -42.58 16.14 -12.46
C SER A 16 -41.90 14.95 -11.77
N LEU A 17 -41.22 14.10 -12.54
CA LEU A 17 -40.31 13.09 -12.01
C LEU A 17 -39.08 13.79 -11.42
N SER A 18 -39.08 13.99 -10.13
CA SER A 18 -37.88 14.38 -9.37
C SER A 18 -36.92 13.20 -9.36
N TRP A 19 -35.87 13.26 -10.15
CA TRP A 19 -34.75 12.34 -10.04
C TRP A 19 -33.97 12.68 -8.79
N ALA A 20 -34.25 11.98 -7.71
CA ALA A 20 -33.39 11.98 -6.53
C ALA A 20 -32.10 11.25 -6.91
N SER A 21 -31.04 12.01 -7.17
CA SER A 21 -29.68 11.47 -7.27
C SER A 21 -29.33 10.91 -5.90
N LEU A 22 -29.39 9.58 -5.76
CA LEU A 22 -28.80 8.87 -4.64
C LEU A 22 -27.28 9.08 -4.74
N ALA A 23 -26.76 10.04 -3.99
CA ALA A 23 -25.33 10.12 -3.71
C ALA A 23 -24.95 8.82 -2.99
N GLN A 24 -24.35 7.88 -3.72
CA GLN A 24 -23.71 6.73 -3.13
C GLN A 24 -22.51 7.23 -2.33
N SER A 25 -22.70 7.40 -1.03
CA SER A 25 -21.60 7.50 -0.11
C SER A 25 -20.85 6.18 -0.21
N SER A 26 -19.67 6.20 -0.81
CA SER A 26 -18.75 5.06 -0.80
C SER A 26 -18.29 4.90 0.66
N THR A 27 -19.06 4.20 1.46
CA THR A 27 -18.58 3.71 2.74
C THR A 27 -17.48 2.71 2.44
N LEU A 28 -16.25 3.01 2.87
CA LEU A 28 -15.17 2.04 2.85
C LEU A 28 -15.69 0.74 3.47
N GLU A 29 -15.45 -0.38 2.77
CA GLU A 29 -15.76 -1.70 3.29
C GLU A 29 -15.18 -1.81 4.71
N PRO A 30 -15.93 -2.36 5.68
CA PRO A 30 -15.49 -2.44 7.09
C PRO A 30 -14.12 -3.10 7.25
N GLU A 31 -13.79 -4.05 6.38
CA GLU A 31 -12.48 -4.72 6.36
C GLU A 31 -11.33 -3.77 5.96
N LEU A 32 -11.55 -2.90 4.98
CA LEU A 32 -10.57 -1.88 4.59
C LEU A 32 -10.36 -0.85 5.69
N LEU A 33 -11.43 -0.47 6.38
CA LEU A 33 -11.32 0.43 7.53
C LEU A 33 -10.49 -0.22 8.65
N ALA A 34 -10.78 -1.48 8.99
CA ALA A 34 -10.03 -2.23 9.99
C ALA A 34 -8.54 -2.37 9.63
N LEU A 35 -8.21 -2.56 8.33
CA LEU A 35 -6.84 -2.57 7.85
C LEU A 35 -6.13 -1.23 8.09
N THR A 36 -6.78 -0.11 7.78
CA THR A 36 -6.18 1.22 7.99
C THR A 36 -6.00 1.53 9.48
N GLU A 37 -6.94 1.11 10.33
CA GLU A 37 -6.87 1.27 11.79
C GLU A 37 -5.79 0.36 12.42
N SER A 38 -5.43 -0.74 11.77
CA SER A 38 -4.36 -1.63 12.23
C SER A 38 -2.95 -1.05 12.07
N VAL A 39 -2.80 0.03 11.32
CA VAL A 39 -1.51 0.72 11.13
C VAL A 39 -1.15 1.51 12.38
N LEU A 40 -0.17 1.00 13.13
CA LEU A 40 0.30 1.62 14.36
C LEU A 40 1.41 2.64 14.08
N VAL A 41 1.13 3.92 14.35
CA VAL A 41 2.12 5.01 14.23
C VAL A 41 3.38 4.71 15.04
N SER A 42 3.24 4.18 16.25
CA SER A 42 4.37 3.80 17.12
C SER A 42 5.25 2.71 16.52
N ARG A 43 4.71 1.83 15.68
CA ARG A 43 5.49 0.84 14.96
C ARG A 43 6.31 1.49 13.86
N ILE A 44 5.69 2.35 13.07
CA ILE A 44 6.37 3.10 11.99
C ILE A 44 7.51 3.94 12.59
N GLU A 45 7.26 4.66 13.68
CA GLU A 45 8.26 5.47 14.38
C GLU A 45 9.44 4.62 14.86
N ARG A 46 9.18 3.47 15.48
CA ARG A 46 10.21 2.54 15.92
C ARG A 46 11.04 2.02 14.74
N ASP A 47 10.39 1.61 13.66
CA ASP A 47 11.08 1.06 12.49
C ASP A 47 11.96 2.12 11.81
N ILE A 48 11.47 3.36 11.69
CA ILE A 48 12.26 4.50 11.19
C ILE A 48 13.44 4.78 12.12
N THR A 49 13.23 4.82 13.42
CA THR A 49 14.26 5.07 14.41
C THR A 49 15.36 4.00 14.34
N THR A 50 14.97 2.73 14.24
CA THR A 50 15.92 1.62 14.11
C THR A 50 16.73 1.74 12.82
N LEU A 51 16.07 2.00 11.69
CA LEU A 51 16.77 2.18 10.41
C LEU A 51 17.67 3.40 10.41
N ALA A 52 17.29 4.50 11.06
CA ALA A 52 18.14 5.68 11.23
C ALA A 52 19.35 5.39 12.12
N GLY A 53 19.18 4.52 13.13
CA GLY A 53 20.25 4.11 14.04
C GLY A 53 21.43 3.42 13.36
N PHE A 54 21.22 2.77 12.21
CA PHE A 54 22.32 2.19 11.42
C PHE A 54 23.19 3.24 10.70
N GLY A 55 22.88 4.52 10.84
CA GLY A 55 23.62 5.61 10.20
C GLY A 55 23.44 5.63 8.68
N THR A 56 24.51 5.88 7.95
CA THR A 56 24.44 5.91 6.48
C THR A 56 24.12 4.53 5.90
N ARG A 57 23.12 4.48 5.03
CA ARG A 57 22.69 3.27 4.31
C ARG A 57 22.95 3.39 2.80
N HIS A 58 23.92 4.21 2.46
CA HIS A 58 24.38 4.34 1.07
C HIS A 58 24.88 2.99 0.55
N THR A 59 24.72 2.70 -0.73
CA THR A 59 25.11 1.44 -1.36
C THR A 59 26.55 1.05 -1.10
N LEU A 60 27.46 2.04 -1.02
CA LEU A 60 28.88 1.86 -0.75
C LEU A 60 29.23 1.91 0.75
N SER A 61 28.24 1.92 1.65
CA SER A 61 28.52 1.90 3.09
C SER A 61 28.85 0.48 3.56
N ASP A 62 29.20 0.35 4.84
CA ASP A 62 29.61 -0.90 5.44
C ASP A 62 28.59 -2.02 5.21
N THR A 63 29.02 -3.11 4.58
CA THR A 63 28.20 -4.31 4.30
C THR A 63 28.39 -5.41 5.35
N GLN A 64 29.43 -5.34 6.17
CA GLN A 64 29.82 -6.41 7.09
C GLN A 64 29.37 -6.15 8.53
N SER A 65 29.39 -4.90 8.98
CA SER A 65 28.98 -4.55 10.34
C SER A 65 27.56 -5.01 10.65
N SER A 66 27.35 -5.53 11.86
CA SER A 66 26.02 -5.87 12.39
C SER A 66 25.27 -4.65 12.94
N GLU A 67 25.96 -3.55 13.18
CA GLU A 67 25.42 -2.39 13.91
C GLU A 67 25.21 -1.16 13.04
N ARG A 68 25.83 -1.09 11.86
CA ARG A 68 25.78 0.09 10.99
C ARG A 68 25.89 -0.25 9.52
N GLY A 69 25.58 0.77 8.68
CA GLY A 69 25.69 0.66 7.23
C GLY A 69 24.55 -0.11 6.58
N ILE A 70 24.69 -0.29 5.27
CA ILE A 70 23.67 -0.98 4.46
C ILE A 70 23.56 -2.46 4.83
N GLY A 71 24.64 -3.11 5.27
CA GLY A 71 24.64 -4.51 5.66
C GLY A 71 23.76 -4.75 6.90
N ALA A 72 23.92 -3.92 7.94
CA ALA A 72 23.08 -4.00 9.14
C ALA A 72 21.60 -3.77 8.81
N ALA A 73 21.30 -2.74 8.00
CA ALA A 73 19.92 -2.45 7.60
C ALA A 73 19.28 -3.61 6.82
N ARG A 74 19.98 -4.22 5.86
CA ARG A 74 19.49 -5.38 5.10
C ARG A 74 19.15 -6.56 6.00
N ARG A 75 20.03 -6.93 6.91
CA ARG A 75 19.80 -8.03 7.86
C ARG A 75 18.64 -7.76 8.80
N TRP A 76 18.50 -6.52 9.25
CA TRP A 76 17.37 -6.13 10.09
C TRP A 76 16.04 -6.22 9.31
N ILE A 77 15.98 -5.72 8.07
CA ILE A 77 14.77 -5.81 7.22
C ILE A 77 14.41 -7.28 6.96
N GLU A 78 15.41 -8.11 6.64
CA GLU A 78 15.18 -9.55 6.43
C GLU A 78 14.61 -10.21 7.69
N ALA A 79 15.17 -9.91 8.86
CA ALA A 79 14.70 -10.45 10.14
C ALA A 79 13.27 -10.00 10.44
N GLU A 80 12.92 -8.73 10.17
CA GLU A 80 11.55 -8.23 10.34
C GLU A 80 10.56 -8.92 9.41
N PHE A 81 10.91 -9.12 8.14
CA PHE A 81 10.05 -9.87 7.21
C PHE A 81 9.86 -11.32 7.66
N ARG A 82 10.92 -11.98 8.15
CA ARG A 82 10.81 -13.34 8.70
C ARG A 82 9.92 -13.37 9.94
N ARG A 83 10.04 -12.39 10.83
CA ARG A 83 9.19 -12.27 12.01
C ARG A 83 7.72 -12.07 11.63
N ILE A 84 7.43 -11.23 10.65
CA ILE A 84 6.07 -11.02 10.12
C ILE A 84 5.55 -12.31 9.50
N SER A 85 6.35 -13.00 8.70
CA SER A 85 5.98 -14.27 8.08
C SER A 85 5.62 -15.34 9.12
N LEU A 86 6.40 -15.45 10.20
CA LEU A 86 6.09 -16.37 11.30
C LEU A 86 4.75 -16.03 11.96
N ALA A 87 4.45 -14.75 12.16
CA ALA A 87 3.21 -14.31 12.80
C ALA A 87 1.95 -14.61 11.96
N CYS A 88 2.09 -14.72 10.65
CA CYS A 88 0.98 -15.06 9.74
C CYS A 88 1.04 -16.53 9.23
N GLY A 89 1.78 -17.40 9.91
CA GLY A 89 1.83 -18.82 9.54
C GLY A 89 2.63 -19.12 8.27
N GLY A 90 3.63 -18.28 7.93
CA GLY A 90 4.48 -18.47 6.77
C GLY A 90 3.95 -17.79 5.50
N CYS A 91 3.13 -16.76 5.62
CA CYS A 91 2.47 -16.10 4.50
C CYS A 91 3.42 -15.37 3.54
N LEU A 92 4.66 -15.05 3.94
CA LEU A 92 5.62 -14.33 3.12
C LEU A 92 6.72 -15.26 2.58
N GLU A 93 6.93 -15.21 1.28
CA GLU A 93 8.16 -15.72 0.65
C GLU A 93 9.22 -14.63 0.71
N ILE A 94 10.37 -14.90 1.37
CA ILE A 94 11.43 -13.91 1.56
C ILE A 94 12.61 -14.27 0.68
N GLN A 95 13.03 -13.31 -0.13
CA GLN A 95 14.15 -13.43 -1.06
C GLN A 95 15.19 -12.34 -0.81
N VAL A 96 16.47 -12.71 -0.78
CA VAL A 96 17.60 -11.78 -0.82
C VAL A 96 18.28 -11.94 -2.16
N LYS A 97 18.18 -10.93 -3.01
CA LYS A 97 18.72 -10.94 -4.37
C LYS A 97 19.66 -9.78 -4.57
N GLY A 98 20.83 -10.07 -5.15
CA GLY A 98 21.82 -9.05 -5.44
C GLY A 98 22.54 -9.30 -6.76
N ALA A 99 23.19 -8.25 -7.22
CA ALA A 99 24.11 -8.30 -8.34
C ALA A 99 25.35 -7.45 -8.02
N SER A 100 26.51 -7.91 -8.45
CA SER A 100 27.74 -7.12 -8.37
C SER A 100 27.78 -6.16 -9.55
N ILE A 101 27.90 -4.87 -9.25
CA ILE A 101 27.93 -3.78 -10.24
C ILE A 101 29.26 -3.04 -10.08
N SER A 102 29.88 -2.67 -11.21
CA SER A 102 31.13 -1.90 -11.25
C SER A 102 31.21 -1.05 -12.52
N GLY A 103 32.10 -0.07 -12.51
CA GLY A 103 32.39 0.76 -13.69
C GLY A 103 31.39 1.90 -13.92
N GLU A 104 30.38 2.05 -13.06
CA GLU A 104 29.46 3.18 -13.10
C GLU A 104 30.06 4.40 -12.40
N SER A 105 29.70 5.61 -12.83
CA SER A 105 30.25 6.87 -12.27
C SER A 105 30.06 7.00 -10.76
N ARG A 106 28.99 6.41 -10.21
CA ARG A 106 28.68 6.40 -8.77
C ARG A 106 29.11 5.10 -8.07
N ILE A 107 29.46 4.07 -8.82
CA ILE A 107 29.88 2.75 -8.34
C ILE A 107 31.12 2.34 -9.13
N PRO A 108 32.27 3.00 -8.88
CA PRO A 108 33.50 2.75 -9.64
C PRO A 108 34.13 1.38 -9.35
N GLU A 109 33.95 0.89 -8.12
CA GLU A 109 34.48 -0.39 -7.67
C GLU A 109 33.36 -1.45 -7.60
N ALA A 110 33.75 -2.73 -7.72
CA ALA A 110 32.81 -3.83 -7.63
C ALA A 110 32.05 -3.80 -6.30
N THR A 111 30.76 -3.61 -6.38
CA THR A 111 29.89 -3.42 -5.21
C THR A 111 28.63 -4.29 -5.35
N ASP A 112 28.30 -5.02 -4.30
CA ASP A 112 27.10 -5.82 -4.26
C ASP A 112 25.87 -4.97 -3.92
N VAL A 113 25.03 -4.77 -4.93
CA VAL A 113 23.71 -4.14 -4.77
C VAL A 113 22.70 -5.23 -4.44
N VAL A 114 22.19 -5.22 -3.22
CA VAL A 114 21.34 -6.29 -2.70
C VAL A 114 19.98 -5.73 -2.30
N ASN A 115 18.92 -6.44 -2.71
CA ASN A 115 17.53 -6.18 -2.32
C ASN A 115 17.02 -7.28 -1.39
N VAL A 116 16.26 -6.88 -0.38
CA VAL A 116 15.47 -7.78 0.45
C VAL A 116 14.02 -7.66 -0.01
N ILE A 117 13.41 -8.76 -0.39
CA ILE A 117 12.09 -8.82 -1.01
C ILE A 117 11.21 -9.74 -0.18
N ALA A 118 10.03 -9.28 0.18
CA ALA A 118 8.99 -10.11 0.75
C ALA A 118 7.80 -10.17 -0.21
N ILE A 119 7.35 -11.37 -0.55
CA ILE A 119 6.27 -11.61 -1.50
C ILE A 119 5.10 -12.23 -0.74
N LEU A 120 3.98 -11.52 -0.71
CA LEU A 120 2.70 -12.06 -0.31
C LEU A 120 1.96 -12.49 -1.58
N ARG A 121 1.77 -13.80 -1.74
CA ARG A 121 1.03 -14.31 -2.90
C ARG A 121 -0.46 -14.07 -2.70
N GLY A 122 -1.12 -13.55 -3.70
CA GLY A 122 -2.58 -13.51 -3.75
C GLY A 122 -3.15 -14.91 -3.97
N GLU A 123 -4.37 -15.12 -3.51
CA GLU A 123 -5.18 -16.26 -3.93
C GLU A 123 -5.75 -15.91 -5.31
N THR A 124 -5.36 -16.67 -6.32
CA THR A 124 -6.00 -16.60 -7.64
C THR A 124 -7.11 -17.63 -7.66
N ASP A 125 -8.33 -17.16 -7.88
CA ASP A 125 -9.47 -18.02 -8.24
C ASP A 125 -9.23 -18.67 -9.61
#